data_d9a7a3363ac66bd555d3582116e4fb8d
#
_entry.id   d9a7a3363ac66bd555d3582116e4fb8d
#
_cell.length_a   1.000
_cell.length_b   1.000
_cell.length_c   1.000
_cell.angle_alpha   90.00
_cell.angle_beta   90.00
_cell.angle_gamma   90.00
#
_symmetry.space_group_name_H-M   'P 1'
#
loop_
_entity.id
_entity.type
_entity.pdbx_description
1 polymer ?
#
loop_
_entity_poly.entity_id
_entity_poly.type
_entity_poly.pdbx_seq_one_letter_code
_entity_poly.pdbx_strand_id
1 'polypeptide(L)'
;LGHGFKNPDVLRFKVVAYDYGVKRNILRMLADRGCDITVVPAQTPVEEVLAMRPDGVFLSNGPGDPEPCTYAITAIKSLLSTNIPIFGICLGHQLLALAAGASSVKMKFGHHGANHPVQHIDSGRVMITSQKHGFAVDEASLPDDVVATHRSLFDGTLQGIEISGKPAFSFQGNPEASPGPHDLLPLFDRFIQMMDEQKKRGFKAMLSS
;
A
#
# COMPACT_ATOMS: atom_id res chain seq x y z
N LEU A 1 22.26 -5.95 -15.49
CA LEU A 1 23.17 -4.92 -15.03
C LEU A 1 22.44 -3.57 -15.04
N GLY A 2 21.54 -3.38 -14.06
CA GLY A 2 20.85 -2.12 -13.88
C GLY A 2 21.68 -1.20 -13.00
N HIS A 3 22.50 -0.39 -13.59
CA HIS A 3 23.02 0.75 -12.88
C HIS A 3 21.90 1.79 -12.78
N GLY A 4 21.11 1.70 -11.72
CA GLY A 4 20.27 2.83 -11.35
C GLY A 4 21.16 4.04 -11.16
N PHE A 5 20.92 5.09 -11.91
CA PHE A 5 21.62 6.34 -11.72
C PHE A 5 21.34 6.83 -10.31
N LYS A 6 22.31 6.68 -9.43
CA LYS A 6 22.27 7.29 -8.12
C LYS A 6 22.56 8.77 -8.32
N ASN A 7 21.50 9.55 -8.43
CA ASN A 7 21.66 10.99 -8.30
C ASN A 7 21.89 11.29 -6.81
N PRO A 8 23.09 11.78 -6.42
CA PRO A 8 23.39 12.04 -5.01
C PRO A 8 22.53 13.13 -4.39
N ASP A 9 21.84 13.93 -5.20
CA ASP A 9 20.97 15.02 -4.75
C ASP A 9 19.50 14.57 -4.53
N VAL A 10 19.16 13.32 -4.85
CA VAL A 10 17.82 12.78 -4.61
C VAL A 10 17.73 12.26 -3.18
N LEU A 11 16.80 12.81 -2.40
CA LEU A 11 16.44 12.29 -1.09
C LEU A 11 16.08 10.81 -1.22
N ARG A 12 16.80 9.98 -0.47
CA ARG A 12 16.48 8.56 -0.38
C ARG A 12 15.61 8.31 0.80
N PHE A 13 14.57 7.50 0.57
CA PHE A 13 13.67 7.05 1.60
C PHE A 13 13.98 5.60 1.95
N LYS A 14 14.10 5.33 3.23
CA LYS A 14 14.25 3.97 3.73
C LYS A 14 12.88 3.34 3.85
N VAL A 15 12.61 2.31 3.05
CA VAL A 15 11.33 1.60 3.04
C VAL A 15 11.54 0.17 3.51
N VAL A 16 10.75 -0.26 4.50
CA VAL A 16 10.66 -1.66 4.88
C VAL A 16 9.43 -2.24 4.19
N ALA A 17 9.65 -3.29 3.41
CA ALA A 17 8.59 -4.00 2.69
C ALA A 17 8.33 -5.35 3.36
N TYR A 18 7.10 -5.56 3.86
CA TYR A 18 6.67 -6.88 4.30
C TYR A 18 6.40 -7.76 3.09
N ASP A 19 7.01 -8.94 3.07
CA ASP A 19 6.89 -9.90 1.99
C ASP A 19 5.74 -10.88 2.25
N TYR A 20 4.58 -10.60 1.67
CA TYR A 20 3.44 -11.53 1.64
C TYR A 20 3.39 -12.35 0.35
N GLY A 21 4.40 -12.23 -0.50
CA GLY A 21 4.47 -12.77 -1.85
C GLY A 21 4.78 -11.68 -2.87
N VAL A 22 5.72 -10.78 -2.50
CA VAL A 22 6.02 -9.57 -3.27
C VAL A 22 6.59 -9.90 -4.63
N LYS A 23 6.13 -9.18 -5.65
CA LYS A 23 6.66 -9.27 -7.00
C LYS A 23 7.79 -8.28 -7.20
N ARG A 24 8.85 -8.72 -7.87
CA ARG A 24 10.06 -7.91 -8.12
C ARG A 24 9.77 -6.58 -8.80
N ASN A 25 8.79 -6.56 -9.70
CA ASN A 25 8.46 -5.35 -10.44
C ASN A 25 7.96 -4.23 -9.52
N ILE A 26 7.21 -4.56 -8.47
CA ILE A 26 6.73 -3.58 -7.49
C ILE A 26 7.92 -2.99 -6.72
N LEU A 27 8.86 -3.81 -6.29
CA LEU A 27 10.06 -3.34 -5.61
C LEU A 27 10.90 -2.43 -6.53
N ARG A 28 10.97 -2.77 -7.81
CA ARG A 28 11.65 -1.94 -8.81
C ARG A 28 11.00 -0.57 -8.93
N MET A 29 9.67 -0.51 -8.95
CA MET A 29 8.93 0.76 -9.03
C MET A 29 9.23 1.66 -7.84
N LEU A 30 9.36 1.11 -6.65
CA LEU A 30 9.78 1.85 -5.45
C LEU A 30 11.26 2.28 -5.54
N ALA A 31 12.13 1.37 -5.94
CA ALA A 31 13.56 1.64 -6.09
C ALA A 31 13.84 2.75 -7.11
N ASP A 32 13.12 2.74 -8.23
CA ASP A 32 13.23 3.75 -9.28
C ASP A 32 12.84 5.16 -8.79
N ARG A 33 12.07 5.23 -7.69
CA ARG A 33 11.67 6.49 -7.05
C ARG A 33 12.58 6.91 -5.89
N GLY A 34 13.73 6.29 -5.76
CA GLY A 34 14.72 6.64 -4.73
C GLY A 34 14.50 5.96 -3.38
N CYS A 35 13.74 4.87 -3.35
CA CYS A 35 13.57 4.08 -2.14
C CYS A 35 14.74 3.11 -1.96
N ASP A 36 15.28 3.09 -0.75
CA ASP A 36 16.21 2.06 -0.28
C ASP A 36 15.39 1.02 0.47
N ILE A 37 15.19 -0.15 -0.15
CA ILE A 37 14.20 -1.13 0.29
C ILE A 37 14.87 -2.26 1.06
N THR A 38 14.37 -2.51 2.26
CA THR A 38 14.67 -3.72 3.03
C THR A 38 13.41 -4.59 3.04
N VAL A 39 13.49 -5.77 2.43
CA VAL A 39 12.40 -6.75 2.44
C VAL A 39 12.52 -7.62 3.68
N VAL A 40 11.43 -7.73 4.42
CA VAL A 40 11.38 -8.56 5.63
C VAL A 40 10.31 -9.64 5.49
N PRO A 41 10.50 -10.80 6.13
CA PRO A 41 9.49 -11.87 6.13
C PRO A 41 8.13 -11.39 6.65
N ALA A 42 7.06 -12.02 6.19
CA ALA A 42 5.68 -11.66 6.54
C ALA A 42 5.41 -11.65 8.05
N GLN A 43 6.11 -12.49 8.81
CA GLN A 43 5.91 -12.64 10.25
C GLN A 43 6.89 -11.81 11.08
N THR A 44 7.66 -10.93 10.47
CA THR A 44 8.61 -10.09 11.20
C THR A 44 7.86 -9.23 12.24
N PRO A 45 8.28 -9.28 13.50
CA PRO A 45 7.67 -8.44 14.54
C PRO A 45 7.82 -6.96 14.23
N VAL A 46 6.80 -6.17 14.59
CA VAL A 46 6.80 -4.74 14.34
C VAL A 46 7.98 -4.02 15.01
N GLU A 47 8.42 -4.52 16.17
CA GLU A 47 9.55 -3.94 16.90
C GLU A 47 10.85 -3.98 16.09
N GLU A 48 11.06 -5.05 15.32
CA GLU A 48 12.23 -5.16 14.44
C GLU A 48 12.14 -4.14 13.29
N VAL A 49 10.94 -3.94 12.74
CA VAL A 49 10.71 -2.96 11.69
C VAL A 49 10.93 -1.54 12.22
N LEU A 50 10.38 -1.22 13.39
CA LEU A 50 10.55 0.09 14.03
C LEU A 50 12.02 0.36 14.39
N ALA A 51 12.78 -0.67 14.78
CA ALA A 51 14.20 -0.54 15.07
C ALA A 51 15.03 -0.17 13.84
N MET A 52 14.54 -0.47 12.64
CA MET A 52 15.17 -0.07 11.38
C MET A 52 14.94 1.41 11.04
N ARG A 53 14.07 2.11 11.77
CA ARG A 53 13.71 3.52 11.55
C ARG A 53 13.30 3.81 10.10
N PRO A 54 12.28 3.13 9.56
CA PRO A 54 11.87 3.35 8.19
C PRO A 54 11.22 4.71 8.00
N ASP A 55 11.39 5.28 6.82
CA ASP A 55 10.63 6.46 6.38
C ASP A 55 9.23 6.08 5.92
N GLY A 56 9.03 4.83 5.51
CA GLY A 56 7.76 4.26 5.12
C GLY A 56 7.76 2.75 5.19
N VAL A 57 6.56 2.18 5.25
CA VAL A 57 6.33 0.74 5.25
C VAL A 57 5.44 0.39 4.06
N PHE A 58 5.89 -0.58 3.28
CA PHE A 58 5.13 -1.12 2.16
C PHE A 58 4.58 -2.50 2.50
N LEU A 59 3.29 -2.69 2.27
CA LEU A 59 2.59 -3.95 2.49
C LEU A 59 2.34 -4.61 1.13
N SER A 60 3.05 -5.69 0.86
CA SER A 60 3.08 -6.25 -0.48
C SER A 60 1.81 -7.00 -0.87
N ASN A 61 1.70 -7.29 -2.15
CA ASN A 61 0.77 -8.26 -2.66
C ASN A 61 1.13 -9.67 -2.17
N GLY A 62 0.16 -10.57 -2.24
CA GLY A 62 0.32 -11.97 -1.90
C GLY A 62 -0.97 -12.73 -2.14
N PRO A 63 -0.92 -14.06 -2.12
CA PRO A 63 -2.11 -14.89 -2.35
C PRO A 63 -2.93 -15.12 -1.08
N GLY A 64 -4.18 -15.47 -1.26
CA GLY A 64 -5.02 -16.08 -0.24
C GLY A 64 -5.93 -15.12 0.51
N ASP A 65 -6.44 -15.66 1.61
CA ASP A 65 -7.37 -14.99 2.50
C ASP A 65 -6.61 -14.10 3.50
N PRO A 66 -6.98 -12.82 3.67
CA PRO A 66 -6.31 -11.95 4.64
C PRO A 66 -6.66 -12.28 6.10
N GLU A 67 -7.83 -12.82 6.40
CA GLU A 67 -8.28 -13.02 7.79
C GLU A 67 -7.38 -13.90 8.65
N PRO A 68 -6.86 -15.05 8.15
CA PRO A 68 -5.94 -15.87 8.95
C PRO A 68 -4.58 -15.23 9.24
N CYS A 69 -4.25 -14.12 8.55
CA CYS A 69 -2.96 -13.44 8.70
C CYS A 69 -2.93 -12.55 9.95
N THR A 70 -3.25 -13.11 11.11
CA THR A 70 -3.36 -12.36 12.38
C THR A 70 -2.06 -11.68 12.79
N TYR A 71 -0.92 -12.30 12.51
CA TYR A 71 0.41 -11.73 12.75
C TYR A 71 0.60 -10.41 11.97
N ALA A 72 0.17 -10.38 10.71
CA ALA A 72 0.28 -9.18 9.87
C ALA A 72 -0.68 -8.08 10.34
N ILE A 73 -1.91 -8.44 10.64
CA ILE A 73 -2.93 -7.51 11.14
C ILE A 73 -2.45 -6.85 12.44
N THR A 74 -1.88 -7.63 13.36
CA THR A 74 -1.34 -7.12 14.63
C THR A 74 -0.18 -6.15 14.41
N ALA A 75 0.76 -6.50 13.53
CA ALA A 75 1.88 -5.63 13.19
C ALA A 75 1.41 -4.30 12.57
N ILE A 76 0.45 -4.36 11.66
CA ILE A 76 -0.08 -3.17 10.99
C ILE A 76 -0.84 -2.28 11.97
N LYS A 77 -1.60 -2.84 12.91
CA LYS A 77 -2.24 -2.06 13.98
C LYS A 77 -1.22 -1.25 14.78
N SER A 78 -0.10 -1.84 15.11
CA SER A 78 0.98 -1.15 15.82
C SER A 78 1.61 -0.06 14.94
N LEU A 79 1.79 -0.31 13.65
CA LEU A 79 2.27 0.70 12.70
C LEU A 79 1.30 1.89 12.57
N LEU A 80 0.00 1.63 12.61
CA LEU A 80 -1.03 2.66 12.53
C LEU A 80 -1.03 3.59 13.75
N SER A 81 -0.48 3.16 14.87
CA SER A 81 -0.30 4.04 16.05
C SER A 81 0.90 4.99 15.90
N THR A 82 1.71 4.80 14.88
CA THR A 82 2.81 5.70 14.52
C THR A 82 2.37 6.64 13.40
N ASN A 83 3.22 7.61 13.06
CA ASN A 83 3.01 8.47 11.88
C ASN A 83 3.84 8.03 10.68
N ILE A 84 4.31 6.79 10.67
CA ILE A 84 5.06 6.24 9.55
C ILE A 84 4.11 6.03 8.36
N PRO A 85 4.42 6.59 7.19
CA PRO A 85 3.61 6.35 5.99
C PRO A 85 3.51 4.88 5.62
N ILE A 86 2.30 4.43 5.29
CA ILE A 86 2.00 3.05 4.94
C ILE A 86 1.28 3.02 3.59
N PHE A 87 1.78 2.16 2.70
CA PHE A 87 1.15 1.89 1.42
C PHE A 87 0.97 0.38 1.25
N GLY A 88 -0.26 -0.06 0.98
CA GLY A 88 -0.59 -1.47 0.78
C GLY A 88 -1.15 -1.74 -0.62
N ILE A 89 -0.75 -2.87 -1.20
CA ILE A 89 -1.21 -3.32 -2.53
C ILE A 89 -1.80 -4.72 -2.40
N CYS A 90 -2.96 -4.95 -3.02
CA CYS A 90 -3.62 -6.25 -3.12
C CYS A 90 -3.85 -6.87 -1.73
N LEU A 91 -3.15 -7.95 -1.36
CA LEU A 91 -3.25 -8.52 0.00
C LEU A 91 -2.88 -7.48 1.07
N GLY A 92 -1.87 -6.66 0.83
CA GLY A 92 -1.49 -5.57 1.73
C GLY A 92 -2.59 -4.54 1.92
N HIS A 93 -3.38 -4.25 0.89
CA HIS A 93 -4.59 -3.43 1.00
C HIS A 93 -5.61 -4.07 1.93
N GLN A 94 -5.90 -5.34 1.74
CA GLN A 94 -6.86 -6.07 2.56
C GLN A 94 -6.42 -6.13 4.03
N LEU A 95 -5.15 -6.40 4.27
CA LEU A 95 -4.58 -6.45 5.63
C LEU A 95 -4.62 -5.08 6.32
N LEU A 96 -4.35 -4.01 5.59
CA LEU A 96 -4.47 -2.65 6.13
C LEU A 96 -5.91 -2.35 6.54
N ALA A 97 -6.88 -2.71 5.70
CA ALA A 97 -8.30 -2.53 6.00
C ALA A 97 -8.71 -3.30 7.25
N LEU A 98 -8.31 -4.58 7.36
CA LEU A 98 -8.62 -5.40 8.54
C LEU A 98 -7.97 -4.83 9.80
N ALA A 99 -6.73 -4.35 9.72
CA ALA A 99 -6.05 -3.71 10.84
C ALA A 99 -6.75 -2.42 11.28
N ALA A 100 -7.37 -1.71 10.36
CA ALA A 100 -8.14 -0.50 10.64
C ALA A 100 -9.54 -0.78 11.19
N GLY A 101 -9.98 -2.03 11.22
CA GLY A 101 -11.26 -2.45 11.79
C GLY A 101 -12.33 -2.87 10.78
N ALA A 102 -12.01 -2.92 9.49
CA ALA A 102 -12.91 -3.43 8.46
C ALA A 102 -12.90 -4.96 8.41
N SER A 103 -13.80 -5.53 7.64
CA SER A 103 -13.86 -6.97 7.38
C SER A 103 -13.71 -7.28 5.88
N SER A 104 -13.31 -8.50 5.58
CA SER A 104 -13.22 -9.00 4.21
C SER A 104 -14.40 -9.92 3.90
N VAL A 105 -14.70 -10.05 2.60
CA VAL A 105 -15.70 -10.96 2.08
C VAL A 105 -15.11 -11.79 0.96
N LYS A 106 -15.54 -13.07 0.89
CA LYS A 106 -15.18 -13.92 -0.24
C LYS A 106 -16.08 -13.54 -1.42
N MET A 107 -15.47 -13.25 -2.56
CA MET A 107 -16.18 -12.91 -3.77
C MET A 107 -16.71 -14.18 -4.44
N LYS A 108 -17.93 -14.10 -5.00
CA LYS A 108 -18.55 -15.24 -5.68
C LYS A 108 -17.71 -15.73 -6.87
N PHE A 109 -17.17 -14.79 -7.65
CA PHE A 109 -16.40 -15.10 -8.87
C PHE A 109 -14.98 -14.57 -8.83
N GLY A 110 -14.64 -13.70 -7.88
CA GLY A 110 -13.36 -13.02 -7.84
C GLY A 110 -13.10 -12.09 -9.03
N HIS A 111 -11.98 -11.42 -9.01
CA HIS A 111 -11.49 -10.63 -10.14
C HIS A 111 -10.20 -11.26 -10.67
N HIS A 112 -10.23 -11.70 -11.93
CA HIS A 112 -9.10 -12.36 -12.59
C HIS A 112 -8.96 -11.82 -14.00
N GLY A 113 -8.02 -10.93 -14.22
CA GLY A 113 -7.74 -10.45 -15.56
C GLY A 113 -7.08 -9.08 -15.61
N ALA A 114 -6.63 -8.76 -16.82
CA ALA A 114 -6.18 -7.43 -17.19
C ALA A 114 -7.38 -6.57 -17.61
N ASN A 115 -7.16 -5.27 -17.76
CA ASN A 115 -8.19 -4.31 -18.23
C ASN A 115 -9.40 -4.18 -17.33
N HIS A 116 -9.20 -4.28 -16.02
CA HIS A 116 -10.25 -4.05 -15.03
C HIS A 116 -10.33 -2.55 -14.70
N PRO A 117 -11.45 -1.87 -15.06
CA PRO A 117 -11.57 -0.44 -14.81
C PRO A 117 -11.92 -0.15 -13.35
N VAL A 118 -11.17 0.76 -12.76
CA VAL A 118 -11.36 1.23 -11.38
C VAL A 118 -11.50 2.74 -11.41
N GLN A 119 -12.48 3.27 -10.69
CA GLN A 119 -12.70 4.70 -10.61
C GLN A 119 -12.22 5.27 -9.29
N HIS A 120 -11.44 6.34 -9.34
CA HIS A 120 -11.17 7.18 -8.19
C HIS A 120 -12.41 8.01 -7.88
N ILE A 121 -12.95 7.86 -6.68
CA ILE A 121 -14.27 8.39 -6.33
C ILE A 121 -14.31 9.91 -6.42
N ASP A 122 -13.33 10.61 -5.83
CA ASP A 122 -13.35 12.07 -5.73
C ASP A 122 -13.15 12.75 -7.09
N SER A 123 -12.21 12.27 -7.90
CA SER A 123 -11.89 12.91 -9.19
C SER A 123 -12.72 12.37 -10.36
N GLY A 124 -13.35 11.21 -10.19
CA GLY A 124 -14.01 10.50 -11.27
C GLY A 124 -13.07 9.86 -12.29
N ARG A 125 -11.75 9.99 -12.10
CA ARG A 125 -10.75 9.43 -13.00
C ARG A 125 -10.80 7.91 -13.01
N VAL A 126 -10.77 7.33 -14.21
CA VAL A 126 -10.78 5.88 -14.42
C VAL A 126 -9.36 5.39 -14.66
N MET A 127 -8.99 4.32 -13.97
CA MET A 127 -7.73 3.61 -14.14
C MET A 127 -8.01 2.23 -14.68
N ILE A 128 -7.16 1.73 -15.55
CA ILE A 128 -7.21 0.34 -16.00
C ILE A 128 -6.19 -0.45 -15.18
N THR A 129 -6.63 -1.52 -14.56
CA THR A 129 -5.82 -2.31 -13.62
C THR A 129 -5.79 -3.78 -14.00
N SER A 130 -4.78 -4.46 -13.48
CA SER A 130 -4.72 -5.92 -13.49
C SER A 130 -5.19 -6.44 -12.14
N GLN A 131 -6.07 -7.45 -12.15
CA GLN A 131 -6.68 -7.99 -10.94
C GLN A 131 -6.48 -9.50 -10.86
N LYS A 132 -6.15 -9.98 -9.67
CA LYS A 132 -6.14 -11.42 -9.36
C LYS A 132 -6.38 -11.60 -7.86
N HIS A 133 -7.65 -11.67 -7.46
CA HIS A 133 -8.01 -11.88 -6.07
C HIS A 133 -9.41 -12.49 -5.94
N GLY A 134 -9.60 -13.30 -4.90
CA GLY A 134 -10.89 -13.91 -4.58
C GLY A 134 -11.57 -13.31 -3.37
N PHE A 135 -10.94 -12.36 -2.70
CA PHE A 135 -11.46 -11.66 -1.52
C PHE A 135 -11.46 -10.17 -1.76
N ALA A 136 -12.37 -9.47 -1.13
CA ALA A 136 -12.47 -8.02 -1.17
C ALA A 136 -12.76 -7.47 0.23
N VAL A 137 -12.45 -6.21 0.44
CA VAL A 137 -12.84 -5.50 1.66
C VAL A 137 -14.32 -5.14 1.56
N ASP A 138 -15.09 -5.46 2.60
CA ASP A 138 -16.49 -5.08 2.68
C ASP A 138 -16.62 -3.58 2.99
N GLU A 139 -17.08 -2.81 2.02
CA GLU A 139 -17.22 -1.36 2.17
C GLU A 139 -18.18 -1.00 3.30
N ALA A 140 -19.23 -1.78 3.53
CA ALA A 140 -20.18 -1.54 4.60
C ALA A 140 -19.57 -1.71 6.00
N SER A 141 -18.42 -2.40 6.09
CA SER A 141 -17.70 -2.63 7.37
C SER A 141 -16.69 -1.53 7.69
N LEU A 142 -16.47 -0.56 6.81
CA LEU A 142 -15.47 0.48 7.03
C LEU A 142 -15.83 1.33 8.25
N PRO A 143 -14.90 1.47 9.23
CA PRO A 143 -15.07 2.44 10.32
C PRO A 143 -15.12 3.88 9.80
N ASP A 144 -15.57 4.82 10.64
CA ASP A 144 -15.76 6.22 10.26
C ASP A 144 -14.47 6.92 9.83
N ASP A 145 -13.33 6.46 10.32
CA ASP A 145 -12.00 7.01 9.97
C ASP A 145 -11.38 6.37 8.72
N VAL A 146 -12.04 5.38 8.13
CA VAL A 146 -11.58 4.73 6.90
C VAL A 146 -12.44 5.17 5.73
N VAL A 147 -11.81 5.78 4.73
CA VAL A 147 -12.50 6.38 3.58
C VAL A 147 -12.25 5.54 2.33
N ALA A 148 -13.33 5.19 1.63
CA ALA A 148 -13.26 4.55 0.32
C ALA A 148 -12.74 5.56 -0.72
N THR A 149 -11.67 5.19 -1.43
CA THR A 149 -11.07 6.07 -2.44
C THR A 149 -11.31 5.61 -3.87
N HIS A 150 -11.51 4.31 -4.06
CA HIS A 150 -11.63 3.71 -5.39
C HIS A 150 -12.68 2.60 -5.39
N ARG A 151 -13.40 2.47 -6.51
CA ARG A 151 -14.38 1.39 -6.74
C ARG A 151 -14.24 0.78 -8.12
N SER A 152 -14.52 -0.51 -8.23
CA SER A 152 -14.62 -1.21 -9.50
C SER A 152 -15.81 -0.69 -10.30
N LEU A 153 -15.61 -0.41 -11.59
CA LEU A 153 -16.69 -0.06 -12.51
C LEU A 153 -17.48 -1.30 -13.00
N PHE A 154 -16.96 -2.51 -12.77
CA PHE A 154 -17.68 -3.72 -13.14
C PHE A 154 -18.75 -4.10 -12.13
N ASP A 155 -18.47 -4.02 -10.85
CA ASP A 155 -19.37 -4.53 -9.80
C ASP A 155 -19.47 -3.61 -8.57
N GLY A 156 -18.82 -2.45 -8.58
CA GLY A 156 -18.87 -1.51 -7.47
C GLY A 156 -18.08 -1.92 -6.23
N THR A 157 -17.33 -3.03 -6.28
CA THR A 157 -16.51 -3.45 -5.14
C THR A 157 -15.45 -2.42 -4.78
N LEU A 158 -15.16 -2.33 -3.49
CA LEU A 158 -14.13 -1.42 -2.96
C LEU A 158 -12.75 -1.78 -3.51
N GLN A 159 -12.03 -0.78 -4.01
CA GLN A 159 -10.72 -0.96 -4.64
C GLN A 159 -9.61 -0.13 -4.01
N GLY A 160 -9.93 0.73 -3.08
CA GLY A 160 -8.92 1.56 -2.40
C GLY A 160 -9.49 2.23 -1.17
N ILE A 161 -8.62 2.42 -0.17
CA ILE A 161 -8.95 3.13 1.06
C ILE A 161 -7.84 4.10 1.45
N GLU A 162 -8.19 5.06 2.26
CA GLU A 162 -7.26 5.87 3.04
C GLU A 162 -7.76 6.01 4.47
N ILE A 163 -6.86 6.24 5.40
CA ILE A 163 -7.21 6.41 6.81
C ILE A 163 -7.11 7.89 7.16
N SER A 164 -8.23 8.47 7.59
CA SER A 164 -8.29 9.89 7.97
C SER A 164 -7.36 10.17 9.15
N GLY A 165 -6.54 11.21 9.02
CA GLY A 165 -5.62 11.62 10.06
C GLY A 165 -4.36 10.75 10.18
N LYS A 166 -4.17 9.78 9.30
CA LYS A 166 -2.99 8.93 9.24
C LYS A 166 -2.42 8.89 7.82
N PRO A 167 -1.08 8.83 7.66
CA PRO A 167 -0.47 8.71 6.34
C PRO A 167 -0.50 7.26 5.86
N ALA A 168 -1.69 6.70 5.70
CA ALA A 168 -1.89 5.31 5.31
C ALA A 168 -2.96 5.23 4.23
N PHE A 169 -2.65 4.49 3.16
CA PHE A 169 -3.57 4.25 2.07
C PHE A 169 -3.25 2.93 1.37
N SER A 170 -4.19 2.44 0.59
CA SER A 170 -4.01 1.17 -0.11
C SER A 170 -4.87 1.06 -1.36
N PHE A 171 -4.49 0.11 -2.20
CA PHE A 171 -5.15 -0.14 -3.48
C PHE A 171 -5.21 -1.65 -3.76
N GLN A 172 -6.36 -2.13 -4.24
CA GLN A 172 -6.59 -3.56 -4.48
C GLN A 172 -5.93 -4.05 -5.76
N GLY A 173 -5.95 -3.25 -6.80
CA GLY A 173 -5.40 -3.62 -8.10
C GLY A 173 -3.90 -3.82 -8.07
N ASN A 174 -3.41 -4.63 -9.00
CA ASN A 174 -1.99 -4.91 -9.13
C ASN A 174 -1.37 -3.96 -10.16
N PRO A 175 -0.27 -3.26 -9.81
CA PRO A 175 0.41 -2.37 -10.76
C PRO A 175 1.18 -3.13 -11.84
N GLU A 176 1.16 -4.46 -11.77
CA GLU A 176 1.80 -5.24 -12.78
C GLU A 176 1.07 -5.15 -14.09
N ALA A 177 1.74 -4.60 -15.03
CA ALA A 177 1.46 -5.10 -16.33
C ALA A 177 2.52 -4.68 -17.31
N SER A 178 3.03 -5.61 -17.95
CA SER A 178 3.62 -5.40 -19.25
C SER A 178 2.71 -6.08 -20.26
N PRO A 179 2.07 -5.36 -21.17
CA PRO A 179 2.00 -3.90 -21.28
C PRO A 179 0.90 -3.33 -20.36
N GLY A 180 1.28 -3.04 -19.13
CA GLY A 180 0.29 -2.61 -18.19
C GLY A 180 0.07 -1.13 -18.11
N PRO A 181 -1.03 -0.74 -17.48
CA PRO A 181 -1.35 0.66 -17.39
C PRO A 181 -0.38 1.34 -16.44
N HIS A 182 0.26 2.37 -16.92
CA HIS A 182 1.03 3.31 -16.12
C HIS A 182 0.15 4.11 -15.16
N ASP A 183 -1.15 3.81 -15.13
CA ASP A 183 -2.17 4.53 -14.38
C ASP A 183 -2.00 4.44 -12.86
N LEU A 184 -1.27 3.42 -12.37
CA LEU A 184 -1.02 3.23 -10.94
C LEU A 184 0.24 3.96 -10.45
N LEU A 185 1.06 4.50 -11.35
CA LEU A 185 2.26 5.25 -10.98
C LEU A 185 1.98 6.41 -10.01
N PRO A 186 0.87 7.16 -10.14
CA PRO A 186 0.55 8.22 -9.18
C PRO A 186 0.39 7.74 -7.73
N LEU A 187 0.03 6.47 -7.50
CA LEU A 187 -0.07 5.90 -6.15
C LEU A 187 1.31 5.77 -5.50
N PHE A 188 2.30 5.35 -6.28
CA PHE A 188 3.70 5.29 -5.81
C PHE A 188 4.23 6.69 -5.52
N ASP A 189 3.94 7.64 -6.38
CA ASP A 189 4.33 9.05 -6.19
C ASP A 189 3.70 9.63 -4.92
N ARG A 190 2.43 9.28 -4.63
CA ARG A 190 1.76 9.68 -3.39
C ARG A 190 2.49 9.15 -2.15
N PHE A 191 2.94 7.90 -2.18
CA PHE A 191 3.70 7.32 -1.08
C PHE A 191 5.01 8.07 -0.83
N ILE A 192 5.73 8.39 -1.90
CA ILE A 192 6.96 9.20 -1.83
C ILE A 192 6.66 10.57 -1.21
N GLN A 193 5.61 11.24 -1.67
CA GLN A 193 5.21 12.54 -1.14
C GLN A 193 4.88 12.48 0.35
N MET A 194 4.17 11.45 0.79
CA MET A 194 3.84 11.26 2.20
C MET A 194 5.10 11.07 3.06
N MET A 195 6.07 10.30 2.58
CA MET A 195 7.35 10.11 3.27
C MET A 195 8.14 11.42 3.34
N ASP A 196 8.17 12.19 2.26
CA ASP A 196 8.85 13.48 2.21
C ASP A 196 8.23 14.48 3.20
N GLU A 197 6.91 14.58 3.22
CA GLU A 197 6.18 15.45 4.16
C GLU A 197 6.46 15.08 5.61
N GLN A 198 6.46 13.78 5.90
CA GLN A 198 6.70 13.30 7.27
C GLN A 198 8.14 13.56 7.71
N LYS A 199 9.11 13.41 6.82
CA LYS A 199 10.51 13.76 7.07
C LYS A 199 10.69 15.25 7.38
N LYS A 200 10.04 16.11 6.61
CA LYS A 200 10.06 17.56 6.82
C LYS A 200 9.45 17.96 8.17
N ARG A 201 8.36 17.32 8.58
CA ARG A 201 7.73 17.54 9.90
C ARG A 201 8.67 17.14 11.04
N GLY A 202 9.32 15.99 10.92
CA GLY A 202 10.32 15.53 11.90
C GLY A 202 11.49 16.48 12.03
N PHE A 203 11.98 17.01 10.92
CA PHE A 203 13.08 18.00 10.91
C PHE A 203 12.66 19.31 11.59
N LYS A 204 11.46 19.83 11.28
CA LYS A 204 10.92 21.05 11.94
C LYS A 204 10.76 20.85 13.45
N ALA A 205 10.27 19.70 13.86
CA ALA A 205 10.13 19.38 15.29
C ALA A 205 11.47 19.38 16.01
N MET A 206 12.54 18.89 15.37
CA MET A 206 13.89 18.91 15.93
C MET A 206 14.45 20.33 16.07
N LEU A 207 14.13 21.24 15.15
CA LEU A 207 14.61 22.62 15.16
C LEU A 207 13.88 23.50 16.20
N SER A 208 12.69 23.11 16.62
CA SER A 208 11.87 23.86 17.57
C SER A 208 11.97 23.39 19.02
N SER A 209 12.79 22.37 19.29
CA SER A 209 13.03 21.83 20.63
C SER A 209 14.29 22.43 21.28
#